data_830459bca61017b68f7e48d551e72799
#
_entry.id   830459bca61017b68f7e48d551e72799
#
_cell.length_a   1.000
_cell.length_b   1.000
_cell.length_c   1.000
_cell.angle_alpha   90.00
_cell.angle_beta   90.00
_cell.angle_gamma   90.00
#
_symmetry.space_group_name_H-M   'P 1'
#
loop_
_entity.id
_entity.type
_entity.pdbx_description
1 polymer ?
#
loop_
_entity_poly.entity_id
_entity_poly.type
_entity_poly.pdbx_seq_one_letter_code
_entity_poly.pdbx_strand_id
1 'polypeptide(L)'
;MCIRDSPSPHPGAASAPQPTATDAVAPPVTHYENFPVASVLCPPHLRQPIAAIYAFARTADDIADEGDATPAARLADLAAYLADLRAIAQGQPPSPRWASVFLPLQGVLRSNQLPVPLLEDLLSAFAQDVEKTRDAEGYADRAELLDYCRRSANPVGRLLLHLYGVGDAQALWQSDAICTALQLINFWQDLSVDIPRHRHYLPRADCAVHGACQAELLALQSTRENARLIADCADWARTTMYSGAPLVHRLPGRAGWELRLVVQGGLRILDKVEALKGGSLHTRPRLHAWDWVVMLGRALVM
;
A
#
# COMPACT_ATOMS: atom_id res chain seq x y z
N MET A 1 12.64 -8.88 52.95
CA MET A 1 12.14 -9.76 54.07
C MET A 1 11.09 -10.66 53.48
N CYS A 2 11.44 -11.93 53.39
CA CYS A 2 10.61 -13.17 53.45
C CYS A 2 9.45 -13.29 52.42
N ILE A 3 9.13 -14.42 51.78
CA ILE A 3 9.68 -15.82 51.80
C ILE A 3 9.08 -16.49 50.56
N ARG A 4 9.84 -17.41 50.01
CA ARG A 4 9.55 -18.51 49.06
C ARG A 4 8.21 -19.21 49.33
N ASP A 5 7.60 -19.76 48.26
CA ASP A 5 7.38 -21.20 48.19
C ASP A 5 7.02 -21.65 46.76
N SER A 6 7.79 -22.61 46.27
CA SER A 6 7.51 -23.46 45.12
C SER A 6 6.83 -24.75 45.59
N PRO A 7 6.03 -25.41 44.74
CA PRO A 7 5.95 -26.87 44.79
C PRO A 7 6.40 -27.55 43.49
N SER A 8 7.04 -28.67 43.69
CA SER A 8 7.63 -29.62 42.75
C SER A 8 6.59 -30.52 42.03
N PRO A 9 7.03 -31.35 41.06
CA PRO A 9 6.24 -31.84 39.95
C PRO A 9 5.55 -33.18 40.20
N HIS A 10 4.47 -33.44 39.45
CA HIS A 10 3.90 -34.80 39.32
C HIS A 10 4.01 -35.29 37.87
N PRO A 11 4.24 -36.58 37.63
CA PRO A 11 4.52 -37.19 36.35
C PRO A 11 3.28 -37.76 35.67
N GLY A 12 3.33 -37.85 34.35
CA GLY A 12 2.59 -38.83 33.57
C GLY A 12 1.27 -38.37 33.00
N ALA A 13 1.28 -37.96 31.71
CA ALA A 13 0.11 -38.07 30.85
C ALA A 13 0.55 -38.41 29.42
N ALA A 14 -0.14 -39.35 28.86
CA ALA A 14 0.10 -40.08 27.64
C ALA A 14 0.16 -39.21 26.40
N SER A 15 0.98 -39.63 25.45
CA SER A 15 1.10 -39.18 24.08
C SER A 15 -0.28 -39.14 23.36
N ALA A 16 -0.74 -37.92 22.97
CA ALA A 16 -1.85 -37.75 22.07
C ALA A 16 -1.34 -37.74 20.63
N PRO A 17 -2.09 -38.26 19.66
CA PRO A 17 -1.65 -38.35 18.26
C PRO A 17 -1.54 -36.97 17.62
N GLN A 18 -0.49 -36.79 16.80
CA GLN A 18 -0.29 -35.59 15.98
C GLN A 18 -1.44 -35.43 14.98
N PRO A 19 -2.03 -34.24 14.82
CA PRO A 19 -2.96 -34.00 13.75
C PRO A 19 -2.19 -33.89 12.41
N THR A 20 -2.67 -34.65 11.44
CA THR A 20 -2.30 -34.64 10.04
C THR A 20 -2.45 -33.23 9.45
N ALA A 21 -1.52 -32.86 8.56
CA ALA A 21 -1.54 -31.62 7.80
C ALA A 21 -2.89 -31.45 7.06
N THR A 22 -3.70 -30.55 7.57
CA THR A 22 -4.94 -30.08 6.93
C THR A 22 -4.87 -28.56 6.85
N ASP A 23 -4.89 -28.06 5.63
CA ASP A 23 -5.26 -26.71 5.21
C ASP A 23 -5.08 -25.60 6.25
N ALA A 24 -3.88 -25.07 6.37
CA ALA A 24 -3.65 -23.82 7.06
C ALA A 24 -4.28 -22.69 6.21
N VAL A 25 -5.54 -22.37 6.52
CA VAL A 25 -6.18 -21.12 6.08
C VAL A 25 -5.33 -19.99 6.67
N ALA A 26 -4.73 -19.17 5.80
CA ALA A 26 -4.00 -18.00 6.23
C ALA A 26 -4.89 -17.14 7.15
N PRO A 27 -4.37 -16.59 8.26
CA PRO A 27 -5.16 -15.76 9.15
C PRO A 27 -5.72 -14.56 8.39
N PRO A 28 -6.94 -14.10 8.72
CA PRO A 28 -7.53 -12.93 8.08
C PRO A 28 -6.63 -11.72 8.33
N VAL A 29 -6.33 -10.97 7.26
CA VAL A 29 -5.58 -9.72 7.30
C VAL A 29 -6.33 -8.74 8.21
N THR A 30 -5.77 -8.44 9.39
CA THR A 30 -6.39 -7.58 10.42
C THR A 30 -5.96 -6.12 10.34
N HIS A 31 -5.15 -5.74 9.32
CA HIS A 31 -4.72 -4.36 9.16
C HIS A 31 -5.75 -3.53 8.39
N TYR A 32 -5.93 -2.29 8.83
CA TYR A 32 -6.89 -1.32 8.32
C TYR A 32 -6.40 -0.77 6.97
N GLU A 33 -6.60 -1.54 5.93
CA GLU A 33 -6.46 -1.05 4.57
C GLU A 33 -7.80 -0.53 4.06
N ASN A 34 -7.78 0.55 3.28
CA ASN A 34 -9.00 1.14 2.72
C ASN A 34 -9.74 0.17 1.78
N PHE A 35 -9.10 -0.95 1.40
CA PHE A 35 -9.67 -1.95 0.49
C PHE A 35 -9.29 -3.37 0.92
N PRO A 36 -10.23 -4.35 0.86
CA PRO A 36 -9.95 -5.73 1.24
C PRO A 36 -9.00 -6.39 0.22
N VAL A 37 -7.82 -6.77 0.69
CA VAL A 37 -6.87 -7.59 -0.07
C VAL A 37 -7.45 -9.00 -0.16
N ALA A 38 -7.56 -9.56 -1.36
CA ALA A 38 -8.19 -10.85 -1.62
C ALA A 38 -9.65 -10.94 -1.10
N SER A 39 -10.50 -10.01 -1.52
CA SER A 39 -11.93 -9.98 -1.16
C SER A 39 -12.66 -11.27 -1.57
N VAL A 40 -13.87 -11.47 -1.04
CA VAL A 40 -14.77 -12.56 -1.44
C VAL A 40 -15.05 -12.55 -2.95
N LEU A 41 -14.89 -11.39 -3.61
CA LEU A 41 -15.04 -11.22 -5.05
C LEU A 41 -13.86 -11.76 -5.86
N CYS A 42 -12.67 -11.90 -5.23
CA CYS A 42 -11.49 -12.46 -5.88
C CYS A 42 -11.69 -13.93 -6.28
N PRO A 43 -11.41 -14.31 -7.54
CA PRO A 43 -11.49 -15.69 -7.98
C PRO A 43 -10.65 -16.62 -7.12
N PRO A 44 -11.13 -17.81 -6.74
CA PRO A 44 -10.42 -18.70 -5.80
C PRO A 44 -8.98 -19.02 -6.22
N HIS A 45 -8.72 -19.21 -7.52
CA HIS A 45 -7.39 -19.54 -8.05
C HIS A 45 -6.40 -18.38 -7.99
N LEU A 46 -6.87 -17.12 -7.84
CA LEU A 46 -6.01 -15.93 -7.69
C LEU A 46 -5.76 -15.54 -6.24
N ARG A 47 -6.49 -16.10 -5.28
CA ARG A 47 -6.34 -15.73 -3.85
C ARG A 47 -4.95 -16.00 -3.32
N GLN A 48 -4.38 -17.18 -3.61
CA GLN A 48 -3.03 -17.53 -3.17
C GLN A 48 -1.95 -16.65 -3.81
N PRO A 49 -1.93 -16.43 -5.13
CA PRO A 49 -1.01 -15.48 -5.75
C PRO A 49 -1.10 -14.06 -5.17
N ILE A 50 -2.31 -13.53 -5.01
CA ILE A 50 -2.53 -12.19 -4.44
C ILE A 50 -2.05 -12.13 -2.99
N ALA A 51 -2.35 -13.14 -2.17
CA ALA A 51 -1.89 -13.19 -0.78
C ALA A 51 -0.36 -13.25 -0.67
N ALA A 52 0.33 -13.97 -1.57
CA ALA A 52 1.79 -14.03 -1.58
C ALA A 52 2.42 -12.67 -1.97
N ILE A 53 1.87 -11.98 -2.98
CA ILE A 53 2.29 -10.63 -3.38
C ILE A 53 2.06 -9.64 -2.23
N TYR A 54 0.89 -9.72 -1.60
CA TYR A 54 0.56 -8.86 -0.45
C TYR A 54 1.50 -9.09 0.72
N ALA A 55 1.74 -10.35 1.11
CA ALA A 55 2.66 -10.68 2.19
C ALA A 55 4.08 -10.17 1.91
N PHE A 56 4.54 -10.25 0.67
CA PHE A 56 5.81 -9.69 0.24
C PHE A 56 5.84 -8.16 0.40
N ALA A 57 4.86 -7.45 -0.17
CA ALA A 57 4.80 -6.00 -0.11
C ALA A 57 4.67 -5.50 1.34
N ARG A 58 3.79 -6.12 2.14
CA ARG A 58 3.56 -5.74 3.53
C ARG A 58 4.80 -5.97 4.40
N THR A 59 5.51 -7.09 4.22
CA THR A 59 6.76 -7.33 4.97
C THR A 59 7.83 -6.30 4.62
N ALA A 60 7.94 -5.90 3.37
CA ALA A 60 8.87 -4.87 2.94
C ALA A 60 8.50 -3.48 3.52
N ASP A 61 7.21 -3.15 3.54
CA ASP A 61 6.67 -1.95 4.19
C ASP A 61 6.97 -1.94 5.69
N ASP A 62 6.72 -3.06 6.40
CA ASP A 62 7.05 -3.20 7.83
C ASP A 62 8.55 -3.03 8.10
N ILE A 63 9.44 -3.55 7.24
CA ILE A 63 10.89 -3.33 7.34
C ILE A 63 11.22 -1.83 7.20
N ALA A 64 10.56 -1.14 6.28
CA ALA A 64 10.81 0.28 6.03
C ALA A 64 10.26 1.18 7.14
N ASP A 65 9.14 0.82 7.79
CA ASP A 65 8.33 1.75 8.58
C ASP A 65 8.12 1.37 10.04
N GLU A 66 8.06 0.08 10.37
CA GLU A 66 7.67 -0.39 11.70
C GLU A 66 8.88 -0.62 12.65
N GLY A 67 8.62 -0.46 13.96
CA GLY A 67 9.62 -0.69 15.03
C GLY A 67 10.68 0.41 15.14
N ASP A 68 11.69 0.17 15.98
CA ASP A 68 12.71 1.16 16.40
C ASP A 68 14.05 1.03 15.66
N ALA A 69 14.07 0.33 14.49
CA ALA A 69 15.30 0.14 13.73
C ALA A 69 15.83 1.48 13.16
N THR A 70 17.15 1.65 13.14
CA THR A 70 17.77 2.82 12.53
C THR A 70 17.56 2.83 11.01
N PRO A 71 17.58 4.00 10.33
CA PRO A 71 17.49 4.05 8.87
C PRO A 71 18.53 3.18 8.16
N ALA A 72 19.77 3.15 8.67
CA ALA A 72 20.83 2.31 8.11
C ALA A 72 20.51 0.80 8.24
N ALA A 73 19.94 0.37 9.37
CA ALA A 73 19.53 -1.01 9.57
C ALA A 73 18.35 -1.38 8.65
N ARG A 74 17.36 -0.50 8.48
CA ARG A 74 16.24 -0.67 7.56
C ARG A 74 16.70 -0.85 6.12
N LEU A 75 17.61 0.01 5.65
CA LEU A 75 18.18 -0.08 4.31
C LEU A 75 18.97 -1.38 4.11
N ALA A 76 19.75 -1.81 5.12
CA ALA A 76 20.46 -3.08 5.07
C ALA A 76 19.49 -4.28 5.01
N ASP A 77 18.40 -4.25 5.77
CA ASP A 77 17.37 -5.27 5.75
C ASP A 77 16.62 -5.31 4.42
N LEU A 78 16.25 -4.15 3.83
CA LEU A 78 15.65 -4.07 2.49
C LEU A 78 16.59 -4.60 1.41
N ALA A 79 17.90 -4.32 1.51
CA ALA A 79 18.90 -4.87 0.58
C ALA A 79 19.01 -6.41 0.71
N ALA A 80 18.99 -6.95 1.93
CA ALA A 80 18.97 -8.40 2.15
C ALA A 80 17.66 -9.04 1.64
N TYR A 81 16.52 -8.37 1.83
CA TYR A 81 15.22 -8.79 1.32
C TYR A 81 15.19 -8.83 -0.23
N LEU A 82 15.80 -7.83 -0.88
CA LEU A 82 15.99 -7.81 -2.34
C LEU A 82 16.88 -8.97 -2.81
N ALA A 83 17.93 -9.31 -2.05
CA ALA A 83 18.79 -10.46 -2.37
C ALA A 83 18.01 -11.78 -2.32
N ASP A 84 17.11 -11.95 -1.33
CA ASP A 84 16.22 -13.12 -1.25
C ASP A 84 15.24 -13.17 -2.44
N LEU A 85 14.66 -12.04 -2.85
CA LEU A 85 13.81 -11.97 -4.05
C LEU A 85 14.56 -12.46 -5.29
N ARG A 86 15.80 -11.98 -5.48
CA ARG A 86 16.65 -12.39 -6.62
C ARG A 86 17.04 -13.86 -6.56
N ALA A 87 17.33 -14.38 -5.37
CA ALA A 87 17.65 -15.80 -5.17
C ALA A 87 16.47 -16.69 -5.59
N ILE A 88 15.25 -16.40 -5.10
CA ILE A 88 14.07 -17.22 -5.46
C ILE A 88 13.70 -17.08 -6.95
N ALA A 89 13.93 -15.93 -7.57
CA ALA A 89 13.74 -15.74 -9.01
C ALA A 89 14.68 -16.62 -9.85
N GLN A 90 15.90 -16.89 -9.34
CA GLN A 90 16.88 -17.79 -9.94
C GLN A 90 16.67 -19.27 -9.53
N GLY A 91 15.64 -19.56 -8.74
CA GLY A 91 15.33 -20.90 -8.28
C GLY A 91 16.13 -21.35 -7.05
N GLN A 92 16.89 -20.47 -6.44
CA GLN A 92 17.64 -20.72 -5.20
C GLN A 92 16.73 -20.59 -3.98
N PRO A 93 17.05 -21.22 -2.83
CA PRO A 93 16.30 -21.04 -1.61
C PRO A 93 16.51 -19.64 -1.04
N PRO A 94 15.49 -19.04 -0.40
CA PRO A 94 15.64 -17.78 0.33
C PRO A 94 16.40 -18.01 1.65
N SER A 95 16.81 -16.91 2.29
CA SER A 95 17.34 -16.96 3.66
C SER A 95 16.26 -17.48 4.64
N PRO A 96 16.66 -18.08 5.80
CA PRO A 96 15.69 -18.52 6.80
C PRO A 96 14.85 -17.39 7.39
N ARG A 97 15.36 -16.16 7.40
CA ARG A 97 14.74 -14.99 8.07
C ARG A 97 13.35 -14.69 7.53
N TRP A 98 13.16 -14.74 6.21
CA TRP A 98 11.88 -14.45 5.55
C TRP A 98 11.33 -15.62 4.75
N ALA A 99 11.72 -16.84 5.09
CA ALA A 99 11.31 -18.04 4.37
C ALA A 99 9.79 -18.22 4.31
N SER A 100 9.05 -17.78 5.34
CA SER A 100 7.57 -17.81 5.37
C SER A 100 6.92 -16.94 4.30
N VAL A 101 7.60 -15.88 3.84
CA VAL A 101 7.13 -14.99 2.77
C VAL A 101 7.63 -15.46 1.42
N PHE A 102 8.94 -15.77 1.33
CA PHE A 102 9.56 -16.06 0.04
C PHE A 102 9.27 -17.46 -0.51
N LEU A 103 9.03 -18.48 0.32
CA LEU A 103 8.69 -19.81 -0.19
C LEU A 103 7.33 -19.84 -0.92
N PRO A 104 6.23 -19.27 -0.38
CA PRO A 104 4.99 -19.12 -1.13
C PRO A 104 5.17 -18.26 -2.40
N LEU A 105 5.91 -17.15 -2.30
CA LEU A 105 6.15 -16.27 -3.45
C LEU A 105 6.94 -16.97 -4.56
N GLN A 106 7.93 -17.79 -4.24
CA GLN A 106 8.69 -18.58 -5.23
C GLN A 106 7.77 -19.50 -6.04
N GLY A 107 6.82 -20.16 -5.39
CA GLY A 107 5.80 -20.97 -6.06
C GLY A 107 4.98 -20.14 -7.05
N VAL A 108 4.52 -18.97 -6.60
CA VAL A 108 3.70 -18.04 -7.39
C VAL A 108 4.49 -17.42 -8.56
N LEU A 109 5.75 -17.03 -8.35
CA LEU A 109 6.64 -16.52 -9.40
C LEU A 109 6.75 -17.51 -10.55
N ARG A 110 6.92 -18.80 -10.23
CA ARG A 110 7.07 -19.85 -11.25
C ARG A 110 5.76 -20.19 -11.95
N SER A 111 4.69 -20.42 -11.18
CA SER A 111 3.40 -20.87 -11.73
C SER A 111 2.69 -19.81 -12.55
N ASN A 112 2.84 -18.53 -12.17
CA ASN A 112 2.18 -17.39 -12.81
C ASN A 112 3.14 -16.54 -13.65
N GLN A 113 4.42 -16.88 -13.74
CA GLN A 113 5.44 -16.12 -14.48
C GLN A 113 5.41 -14.62 -14.12
N LEU A 114 5.32 -14.32 -12.81
CA LEU A 114 5.22 -12.93 -12.35
C LEU A 114 6.47 -12.12 -12.75
N PRO A 115 6.30 -10.88 -13.23
CA PRO A 115 7.40 -10.00 -13.61
C PRO A 115 8.15 -9.50 -12.37
N VAL A 116 9.30 -10.11 -12.06
CA VAL A 116 10.16 -9.79 -10.91
C VAL A 116 10.52 -8.29 -10.83
N PRO A 117 10.79 -7.55 -11.95
CA PRO A 117 11.11 -6.13 -11.88
C PRO A 117 10.05 -5.28 -11.17
N LEU A 118 8.76 -5.65 -11.22
CA LEU A 118 7.70 -4.94 -10.49
C LEU A 118 7.84 -5.09 -8.97
N LEU A 119 8.33 -6.23 -8.50
CA LEU A 119 8.60 -6.44 -7.08
C LEU A 119 9.88 -5.70 -6.64
N GLU A 120 10.89 -5.63 -7.51
CA GLU A 120 12.09 -4.83 -7.27
C GLU A 120 11.78 -3.32 -7.22
N ASP A 121 10.87 -2.82 -8.06
CA ASP A 121 10.39 -1.44 -8.04
C ASP A 121 9.80 -1.08 -6.67
N LEU A 122 8.96 -1.95 -6.08
CA LEU A 122 8.40 -1.74 -4.75
C LEU A 122 9.50 -1.58 -3.69
N LEU A 123 10.51 -2.47 -3.69
CA LEU A 123 11.62 -2.40 -2.74
C LEU A 123 12.44 -1.12 -2.91
N SER A 124 12.65 -0.70 -4.14
CA SER A 124 13.33 0.57 -4.46
C SER A 124 12.55 1.78 -3.91
N ALA A 125 11.22 1.76 -3.98
CA ALA A 125 10.39 2.81 -3.41
C ALA A 125 10.47 2.84 -1.88
N PHE A 126 10.38 1.70 -1.21
CA PHE A 126 10.52 1.61 0.25
C PHE A 126 11.90 2.06 0.73
N ALA A 127 12.98 1.74 0.00
CA ALA A 127 14.31 2.26 0.31
C ALA A 127 14.35 3.80 0.21
N GLN A 128 13.75 4.39 -0.84
CA GLN A 128 13.62 5.84 -0.98
C GLN A 128 12.83 6.48 0.17
N ASP A 129 11.77 5.82 0.66
CA ASP A 129 11.00 6.34 1.80
C ASP A 129 11.84 6.42 3.07
N VAL A 130 12.66 5.39 3.34
CA VAL A 130 13.61 5.40 4.46
C VAL A 130 14.61 6.55 4.32
N GLU A 131 15.17 6.76 3.12
CA GLU A 131 16.14 7.82 2.84
C GLU A 131 15.52 9.19 3.01
N LYS A 132 14.39 9.47 2.35
CA LYS A 132 13.71 10.76 2.43
C LYS A 132 13.23 11.09 3.85
N THR A 133 12.72 10.09 4.59
CA THR A 133 12.31 10.28 5.99
C THR A 133 13.51 10.59 6.89
N ARG A 134 14.64 9.90 6.70
CA ARG A 134 15.91 10.17 7.43
C ARG A 134 16.38 11.62 7.22
N ASP A 135 16.31 12.09 5.98
CA ASP A 135 16.85 13.38 5.57
C ASP A 135 15.81 14.50 5.68
N ALA A 136 14.58 14.18 6.10
CA ALA A 136 13.40 15.06 6.14
C ALA A 136 13.16 15.77 4.78
N GLU A 137 13.45 15.07 3.67
CA GLU A 137 13.32 15.58 2.33
C GLU A 137 11.93 15.32 1.76
N GLY A 138 11.35 16.35 1.14
CA GLY A 138 10.15 16.23 0.31
C GLY A 138 10.48 16.06 -1.17
N TYR A 139 9.45 16.16 -2.00
CA TYR A 139 9.52 16.09 -3.45
C TYR A 139 9.67 17.48 -4.05
N ALA A 140 10.53 17.63 -5.06
CA ALA A 140 10.76 18.91 -5.72
C ALA A 140 9.51 19.37 -6.49
N ASP A 141 8.92 18.46 -7.25
CA ASP A 141 7.77 18.73 -8.11
C ASP A 141 6.90 17.47 -8.31
N ARG A 142 5.83 17.61 -9.09
CA ARG A 142 4.91 16.52 -9.44
C ARG A 142 5.60 15.39 -10.22
N ALA A 143 6.62 15.69 -11.03
CA ALA A 143 7.30 14.68 -11.83
C ALA A 143 8.10 13.71 -10.94
N GLU A 144 8.82 14.24 -9.93
CA GLU A 144 9.52 13.41 -8.94
C GLU A 144 8.55 12.56 -8.12
N LEU A 145 7.41 13.14 -7.70
CA LEU A 145 6.39 12.39 -6.97
C LEU A 145 5.72 11.30 -7.82
N LEU A 146 5.50 11.56 -9.12
CA LEU A 146 4.98 10.56 -10.04
C LEU A 146 5.99 9.43 -10.31
N ASP A 147 7.30 9.72 -10.36
CA ASP A 147 8.31 8.66 -10.45
C ASP A 147 8.30 7.76 -9.22
N TYR A 148 8.11 8.33 -8.04
CA TYR A 148 7.90 7.55 -6.83
C TYR A 148 6.62 6.69 -6.93
N CYS A 149 5.47 7.24 -7.33
CA CYS A 149 4.22 6.48 -7.50
C CYS A 149 4.38 5.34 -8.53
N ARG A 150 5.16 5.56 -9.60
CA ARG A 150 5.48 4.55 -10.62
C ARG A 150 6.13 3.29 -10.01
N ARG A 151 6.88 3.44 -8.92
CA ARG A 151 7.58 2.34 -8.24
C ARG A 151 6.86 1.84 -6.99
N SER A 152 6.15 2.70 -6.27
CA SER A 152 5.49 2.36 -5.01
C SER A 152 4.06 1.82 -5.17
N ALA A 153 3.32 2.25 -6.19
CA ALA A 153 1.91 1.94 -6.36
C ALA A 153 1.60 1.18 -7.67
N ASN A 154 2.12 1.65 -8.82
CA ASN A 154 1.79 1.08 -10.12
C ASN A 154 2.14 -0.41 -10.25
N PRO A 155 3.24 -0.92 -9.66
CA PRO A 155 3.57 -2.34 -9.72
C PRO A 155 2.45 -3.25 -9.19
N VAL A 156 1.74 -2.83 -8.15
CA VAL A 156 0.64 -3.61 -7.57
C VAL A 156 -0.47 -3.82 -8.60
N GLY A 157 -0.91 -2.75 -9.26
CA GLY A 157 -1.93 -2.83 -10.31
C GLY A 157 -1.49 -3.67 -11.50
N ARG A 158 -0.24 -3.51 -11.93
CA ARG A 158 0.34 -4.30 -13.04
C ARG A 158 0.46 -5.79 -12.71
N LEU A 159 0.83 -6.15 -11.47
CA LEU A 159 0.85 -7.54 -10.99
C LEU A 159 -0.55 -8.15 -10.98
N LEU A 160 -1.56 -7.40 -10.52
CA LEU A 160 -2.95 -7.85 -10.57
C LEU A 160 -3.44 -8.04 -12.00
N LEU A 161 -3.20 -7.08 -12.91
CA LEU A 161 -3.56 -7.23 -14.33
C LEU A 161 -2.88 -8.45 -14.97
N HIS A 162 -1.60 -8.70 -14.65
CA HIS A 162 -0.89 -9.88 -15.12
C HIS A 162 -1.59 -11.17 -14.67
N LEU A 163 -1.99 -11.27 -13.40
CA LEU A 163 -2.75 -12.41 -12.88
C LEU A 163 -4.11 -12.59 -13.54
N TYR A 164 -4.77 -11.52 -13.97
CA TYR A 164 -6.01 -11.57 -14.72
C TYR A 164 -5.83 -11.79 -16.23
N GLY A 165 -4.58 -11.90 -16.72
CA GLY A 165 -4.27 -12.07 -18.14
C GLY A 165 -4.55 -10.81 -18.98
N VAL A 166 -4.56 -9.62 -18.37
CA VAL A 166 -4.76 -8.33 -19.04
C VAL A 166 -3.42 -7.62 -19.17
N GLY A 167 -2.93 -7.45 -20.41
CA GLY A 167 -1.57 -6.93 -20.66
C GLY A 167 -1.48 -5.90 -21.78
N ASP A 168 -2.61 -5.43 -22.32
CA ASP A 168 -2.56 -4.40 -23.37
C ASP A 168 -2.16 -3.03 -22.83
N ALA A 169 -1.49 -2.24 -23.65
CA ALA A 169 -0.89 -0.96 -23.26
C ALA A 169 -1.89 0.02 -22.62
N GLN A 170 -3.15 0.03 -23.11
CA GLN A 170 -4.15 0.94 -22.56
C GLN A 170 -4.63 0.50 -21.17
N ALA A 171 -4.83 -0.79 -20.96
CA ALA A 171 -5.20 -1.31 -19.64
C ALA A 171 -4.08 -1.08 -18.63
N LEU A 172 -2.81 -1.28 -19.00
CA LEU A 172 -1.66 -0.98 -18.16
C LEU A 172 -1.60 0.50 -17.79
N TRP A 173 -1.77 1.40 -18.77
CA TRP A 173 -1.80 2.85 -18.54
C TRP A 173 -2.94 3.27 -17.61
N GLN A 174 -4.15 2.71 -17.80
CA GLN A 174 -5.31 3.00 -16.95
C GLN A 174 -5.10 2.48 -15.51
N SER A 175 -4.48 1.31 -15.37
CA SER A 175 -4.12 0.76 -14.06
C SER A 175 -3.10 1.65 -13.35
N ASP A 176 -2.07 2.09 -14.05
CA ASP A 176 -1.07 3.00 -13.50
C ASP A 176 -1.72 4.31 -13.03
N ALA A 177 -2.65 4.86 -13.81
CA ALA A 177 -3.39 6.07 -13.43
C ALA A 177 -4.22 5.87 -12.16
N ILE A 178 -4.93 4.73 -12.01
CA ILE A 178 -5.69 4.40 -10.79
C ILE A 178 -4.74 4.25 -9.60
N CYS A 179 -3.66 3.47 -9.74
CA CYS A 179 -2.72 3.23 -8.65
C CYS A 179 -2.02 4.51 -8.21
N THR A 180 -1.57 5.34 -9.17
CA THR A 180 -1.02 6.67 -8.89
C THR A 180 -2.04 7.54 -8.16
N ALA A 181 -3.29 7.60 -8.63
CA ALA A 181 -4.33 8.39 -7.98
C ALA A 181 -4.60 7.92 -6.54
N LEU A 182 -4.66 6.60 -6.30
CA LEU A 182 -4.85 6.05 -4.95
C LEU A 182 -3.69 6.44 -4.03
N GLN A 183 -2.46 6.41 -4.52
CA GLN A 183 -1.28 6.81 -3.76
C GLN A 183 -1.33 8.32 -3.44
N LEU A 184 -1.65 9.17 -4.40
CA LEU A 184 -1.84 10.61 -4.19
C LEU A 184 -2.97 10.88 -3.18
N ILE A 185 -4.09 10.15 -3.26
CA ILE A 185 -5.19 10.25 -2.31
C ILE A 185 -4.73 9.92 -0.90
N ASN A 186 -3.94 8.86 -0.72
CA ASN A 186 -3.38 8.52 0.58
C ASN A 186 -2.52 9.65 1.14
N PHE A 187 -1.67 10.28 0.33
CA PHE A 187 -0.86 11.42 0.79
C PHE A 187 -1.72 12.60 1.26
N TRP A 188 -2.78 12.95 0.51
CA TRP A 188 -3.64 14.07 0.88
C TRP A 188 -4.59 13.75 2.04
N GLN A 189 -4.89 12.47 2.23
CA GLN A 189 -5.65 11.96 3.36
C GLN A 189 -4.83 11.98 4.65
N ASP A 190 -3.53 11.66 4.56
CA ASP A 190 -2.68 11.33 5.71
C ASP A 190 -1.76 12.46 6.17
N LEU A 191 -1.95 13.70 5.68
CA LEU A 191 -1.11 14.86 6.03
C LEU A 191 -0.92 15.04 7.55
N SER A 192 -1.99 14.84 8.34
CA SER A 192 -1.93 14.94 9.81
C SER A 192 -1.11 13.83 10.48
N VAL A 193 -0.82 12.74 9.75
CA VAL A 193 -0.06 11.58 10.24
C VAL A 193 1.36 11.62 9.70
N ASP A 194 1.53 11.95 8.42
CA ASP A 194 2.81 11.87 7.71
C ASP A 194 3.75 13.03 8.07
N ILE A 195 3.22 14.26 8.13
CA ILE A 195 4.04 15.45 8.44
C ILE A 195 4.77 15.31 9.79
N PRO A 196 4.09 14.89 10.91
CA PRO A 196 4.77 14.66 12.18
C PRO A 196 5.82 13.53 12.15
N ARG A 197 5.73 12.63 11.16
CA ARG A 197 6.69 11.53 10.92
C ARG A 197 7.82 11.93 9.95
N HIS A 198 7.96 13.22 9.63
CA HIS A 198 8.92 13.76 8.66
C HIS A 198 8.74 13.22 7.22
N ARG A 199 7.51 12.88 6.85
CA ARG A 199 7.14 12.47 5.49
C ARG A 199 6.44 13.63 4.79
N HIS A 200 7.05 14.13 3.71
CA HIS A 200 6.63 15.35 3.04
C HIS A 200 6.31 15.10 1.57
N TYR A 201 5.04 14.79 1.28
CA TYR A 201 4.58 14.46 -0.08
C TYR A 201 4.03 15.66 -0.87
N LEU A 202 3.78 16.81 -0.23
CA LEU A 202 3.37 18.03 -0.95
C LEU A 202 4.55 18.56 -1.78
N PRO A 203 4.43 18.65 -3.15
CA PRO A 203 5.56 19.09 -3.98
C PRO A 203 5.95 20.54 -3.70
N ARG A 204 7.24 20.82 -3.57
CA ARG A 204 7.75 22.16 -3.28
C ARG A 204 7.36 23.19 -4.36
N ALA A 205 7.35 22.77 -5.64
CA ALA A 205 6.89 23.63 -6.73
C ALA A 205 5.41 24.05 -6.55
N ASP A 206 4.54 23.14 -6.15
CA ASP A 206 3.13 23.44 -5.90
C ASP A 206 2.96 24.35 -4.67
N CYS A 207 3.75 24.11 -3.61
CA CYS A 207 3.79 25.02 -2.44
C CYS A 207 4.14 26.45 -2.88
N ALA A 208 5.15 26.61 -3.74
CA ALA A 208 5.55 27.94 -4.23
C ALA A 208 4.46 28.60 -5.08
N VAL A 209 3.80 27.84 -5.97
CA VAL A 209 2.69 28.37 -6.82
C VAL A 209 1.53 28.90 -5.96
N HIS A 210 1.20 28.22 -4.87
CA HIS A 210 0.11 28.62 -3.98
C HIS A 210 0.53 29.60 -2.87
N GLY A 211 1.81 29.94 -2.78
CA GLY A 211 2.34 30.77 -1.70
C GLY A 211 2.31 30.09 -0.33
N ALA A 212 2.23 28.76 -0.29
CA ALA A 212 2.23 27.99 0.94
C ALA A 212 3.61 27.97 1.58
N CYS A 213 3.70 28.37 2.85
CA CYS A 213 4.95 28.39 3.59
C CYS A 213 5.26 27.01 4.17
N GLN A 214 6.46 26.49 3.89
CA GLN A 214 6.87 25.19 4.42
C GLN A 214 6.83 25.12 5.94
N ALA A 215 7.25 26.19 6.64
CA ALA A 215 7.22 26.23 8.10
C ALA A 215 5.78 26.13 8.67
N GLU A 216 4.79 26.74 7.99
CA GLU A 216 3.38 26.66 8.36
C GLU A 216 2.82 25.24 8.11
N LEU A 217 3.19 24.61 6.99
CA LEU A 217 2.81 23.23 6.69
C LEU A 217 3.38 22.25 7.74
N LEU A 218 4.66 22.39 8.08
CA LEU A 218 5.31 21.58 9.11
C LEU A 218 4.70 21.79 10.51
N ALA A 219 4.23 23.02 10.79
CA ALA A 219 3.50 23.36 12.00
C ALA A 219 1.99 23.01 11.91
N LEU A 220 1.57 22.33 10.84
CA LEU A 220 0.18 21.95 10.58
C LEU A 220 -0.80 23.13 10.59
N GLN A 221 -0.37 24.33 10.21
CA GLN A 221 -1.22 25.53 10.28
C GLN A 221 -2.23 25.55 9.12
N SER A 222 -3.50 25.76 9.45
CA SER A 222 -4.57 25.96 8.47
C SER A 222 -4.57 27.40 7.97
N THR A 223 -3.79 27.68 6.94
CA THR A 223 -3.81 28.95 6.20
C THR A 223 -4.68 28.83 4.95
N ARG A 224 -5.05 29.95 4.35
CA ARG A 224 -5.80 29.98 3.10
C ARG A 224 -4.97 29.40 1.95
N GLU A 225 -3.68 29.65 1.97
CA GLU A 225 -2.68 29.18 0.99
C GLU A 225 -2.56 27.67 1.07
N ASN A 226 -2.41 27.10 2.27
CA ASN A 226 -2.35 25.67 2.50
C ASN A 226 -3.66 24.97 2.09
N ALA A 227 -4.81 25.57 2.37
CA ALA A 227 -6.11 25.02 1.94
C ALA A 227 -6.26 24.99 0.42
N ARG A 228 -5.77 26.01 -0.31
CA ARG A 228 -5.77 26.05 -1.77
C ARG A 228 -4.84 25.03 -2.38
N LEU A 229 -3.63 24.88 -1.82
CA LEU A 229 -2.66 23.86 -2.22
C LEU A 229 -3.27 22.45 -2.09
N ILE A 230 -3.86 22.13 -0.94
CA ILE A 230 -4.46 20.82 -0.70
C ILE A 230 -5.64 20.56 -1.64
N ALA A 231 -6.45 21.57 -1.93
CA ALA A 231 -7.56 21.46 -2.88
C ALA A 231 -7.06 21.18 -4.31
N ASP A 232 -6.01 21.87 -4.76
CA ASP A 232 -5.40 21.66 -6.08
C ASP A 232 -4.76 20.25 -6.18
N CYS A 233 -4.08 19.80 -5.13
CA CYS A 233 -3.56 18.44 -5.03
C CYS A 233 -4.68 17.38 -5.08
N ALA A 234 -5.81 17.62 -4.42
CA ALA A 234 -6.97 16.74 -4.45
C ALA A 234 -7.61 16.69 -5.84
N ASP A 235 -7.71 17.81 -6.54
CA ASP A 235 -8.24 17.90 -7.90
C ASP A 235 -7.32 17.19 -8.92
N TRP A 236 -6.01 17.32 -8.75
CA TRP A 236 -5.04 16.55 -9.51
C TRP A 236 -5.22 15.04 -9.34
N ALA A 237 -5.32 14.54 -8.12
CA ALA A 237 -5.58 13.13 -7.85
C ALA A 237 -6.92 12.66 -8.44
N ARG A 238 -7.95 13.49 -8.37
CA ARG A 238 -9.29 13.24 -8.96
C ARG A 238 -9.22 13.11 -10.47
N THR A 239 -8.54 14.02 -11.13
CA THR A 239 -8.35 14.01 -12.60
C THR A 239 -7.58 12.77 -13.03
N THR A 240 -6.53 12.41 -12.29
CA THR A 240 -5.74 11.20 -12.52
C THR A 240 -6.61 9.95 -12.36
N MET A 241 -7.46 9.88 -11.31
CA MET A 241 -8.39 8.76 -11.10
C MET A 241 -9.37 8.60 -12.26
N TYR A 242 -9.98 9.69 -12.72
CA TYR A 242 -10.93 9.63 -13.85
C TYR A 242 -10.28 9.17 -15.15
N SER A 243 -9.02 9.51 -15.39
CA SER A 243 -8.30 9.05 -16.58
C SER A 243 -8.12 7.52 -16.60
N GLY A 244 -7.92 6.90 -15.44
CA GLY A 244 -7.80 5.45 -15.30
C GLY A 244 -9.13 4.71 -15.18
N ALA A 245 -10.20 5.38 -14.74
CA ALA A 245 -11.49 4.78 -14.39
C ALA A 245 -12.11 3.88 -15.48
N PRO A 246 -11.96 4.11 -16.81
CA PRO A 246 -12.49 3.21 -17.83
C PRO A 246 -11.97 1.76 -17.75
N LEU A 247 -10.90 1.49 -17.03
CA LEU A 247 -10.39 0.13 -16.79
C LEU A 247 -11.45 -0.80 -16.19
N VAL A 248 -12.40 -0.27 -15.39
CA VAL A 248 -13.45 -1.07 -14.76
C VAL A 248 -14.33 -1.84 -15.76
N HIS A 249 -14.42 -1.38 -17.01
CA HIS A 249 -15.17 -2.04 -18.10
C HIS A 249 -14.33 -3.07 -18.87
N ARG A 250 -13.02 -3.10 -18.62
CA ARG A 250 -12.08 -3.97 -19.32
C ARG A 250 -11.72 -5.22 -18.52
N LEU A 251 -11.97 -5.19 -17.22
CA LEU A 251 -11.70 -6.34 -16.34
C LEU A 251 -12.85 -7.33 -16.37
N PRO A 252 -12.56 -8.66 -16.37
CA PRO A 252 -13.57 -9.69 -16.45
C PRO A 252 -14.39 -9.78 -15.14
N GLY A 253 -15.72 -9.91 -15.31
CA GLY A 253 -16.65 -10.33 -14.26
C GLY A 253 -16.57 -9.52 -12.96
N ARG A 254 -16.26 -10.21 -11.86
CA ARG A 254 -16.25 -9.60 -10.51
C ARG A 254 -15.10 -8.62 -10.29
N ALA A 255 -13.97 -8.78 -10.99
CA ALA A 255 -12.82 -7.88 -10.87
C ALA A 255 -13.18 -6.44 -11.28
N GLY A 256 -13.96 -6.27 -12.34
CA GLY A 256 -14.46 -4.95 -12.75
C GLY A 256 -15.34 -4.29 -11.68
N TRP A 257 -16.19 -5.07 -10.99
CA TRP A 257 -17.01 -4.57 -9.88
C TRP A 257 -16.18 -4.17 -8.66
N GLU A 258 -15.18 -4.97 -8.31
CA GLU A 258 -14.26 -4.67 -7.23
C GLU A 258 -13.51 -3.37 -7.51
N LEU A 259 -12.98 -3.21 -8.74
CA LEU A 259 -12.28 -2.00 -9.14
C LEU A 259 -13.19 -0.76 -9.14
N ARG A 260 -14.50 -0.88 -9.50
CA ARG A 260 -15.46 0.23 -9.36
C ARG A 260 -15.54 0.72 -7.91
N LEU A 261 -15.63 -0.20 -6.95
CA LEU A 261 -15.67 0.15 -5.53
C LEU A 261 -14.36 0.79 -5.06
N VAL A 262 -13.21 0.33 -5.55
CA VAL A 262 -11.91 0.94 -5.27
C VAL A 262 -11.86 2.38 -5.78
N VAL A 263 -12.23 2.61 -7.04
CA VAL A 263 -12.28 3.95 -7.64
C VAL A 263 -13.24 4.87 -6.87
N GLN A 264 -14.45 4.39 -6.55
CA GLN A 264 -15.43 5.19 -5.81
C GLN A 264 -15.00 5.47 -4.37
N GLY A 265 -14.27 4.53 -3.74
CA GLY A 265 -13.68 4.73 -2.42
C GLY A 265 -12.63 5.84 -2.41
N GLY A 266 -11.71 5.82 -3.37
CA GLY A 266 -10.73 6.89 -3.54
C GLY A 266 -11.37 8.25 -3.80
N LEU A 267 -12.33 8.32 -4.74
CA LEU A 267 -13.08 9.55 -5.02
C LEU A 267 -13.86 10.05 -3.79
N ARG A 268 -14.40 9.13 -2.97
CA ARG A 268 -15.11 9.49 -1.75
C ARG A 268 -14.19 10.06 -0.67
N ILE A 269 -12.95 9.56 -0.55
CA ILE A 269 -11.93 10.17 0.32
C ILE A 269 -11.61 11.59 -0.16
N LEU A 270 -11.44 11.83 -1.48
CA LEU A 270 -11.21 13.16 -2.02
C LEU A 270 -12.36 14.12 -1.71
N ASP A 271 -13.63 13.69 -1.85
CA ASP A 271 -14.80 14.50 -1.45
C ASP A 271 -14.68 14.95 0.01
N LYS A 272 -14.15 14.09 0.90
CA LYS A 272 -13.96 14.43 2.31
C LYS A 272 -12.76 15.35 2.55
N VAL A 273 -11.66 15.15 1.84
CA VAL A 273 -10.49 16.06 1.89
C VAL A 273 -10.91 17.48 1.49
N GLU A 274 -11.65 17.63 0.39
CA GLU A 274 -12.17 18.91 -0.08
C GLU A 274 -13.13 19.54 0.93
N ALA A 275 -14.05 18.75 1.50
CA ALA A 275 -15.02 19.23 2.49
C ALA A 275 -14.34 19.77 3.77
N LEU A 276 -13.15 19.29 4.12
CA LEU A 276 -12.36 19.77 5.26
C LEU A 276 -11.66 21.10 4.98
N LYS A 277 -11.59 21.59 3.73
CA LYS A 277 -11.01 22.91 3.37
C LYS A 277 -9.63 23.15 3.98
N GLY A 278 -8.74 22.18 3.86
CA GLY A 278 -7.40 22.20 4.45
C GLY A 278 -7.31 21.54 5.84
N GLY A 279 -8.43 21.14 6.42
CA GLY A 279 -8.47 20.47 7.73
C GLY A 279 -7.88 19.05 7.74
N SER A 280 -7.48 18.50 6.58
CA SER A 280 -6.71 17.25 6.52
C SER A 280 -5.31 17.37 7.16
N LEU A 281 -4.82 18.60 7.40
CA LEU A 281 -3.65 18.86 8.24
C LEU A 281 -3.86 18.47 9.72
N HIS A 282 -5.10 18.37 10.19
CA HIS A 282 -5.43 18.08 11.59
C HIS A 282 -6.22 16.79 11.77
N THR A 283 -6.96 16.39 10.74
CA THR A 283 -7.90 15.26 10.83
C THR A 283 -7.77 14.38 9.60
N ARG A 284 -7.48 13.11 9.82
CA ARG A 284 -7.48 12.10 8.77
C ARG A 284 -8.91 11.77 8.34
N PRO A 285 -9.32 12.08 7.09
CA PRO A 285 -10.62 11.66 6.58
C PRO A 285 -10.72 10.13 6.53
N ARG A 286 -11.87 9.58 6.90
CA ARG A 286 -12.12 8.13 6.88
C ARG A 286 -13.47 7.82 6.25
N LEU A 287 -13.58 6.64 5.64
CA LEU A 287 -14.86 6.11 5.19
C LEU A 287 -15.67 5.62 6.39
N HIS A 288 -16.96 5.94 6.41
CA HIS A 288 -17.93 5.48 7.40
C HIS A 288 -19.00 4.61 6.73
N ALA A 289 -19.84 3.94 7.51
CA ALA A 289 -20.86 3.03 7.00
C ALA A 289 -21.76 3.66 5.92
N TRP A 290 -22.13 4.93 6.08
CA TRP A 290 -22.94 5.64 5.09
C TRP A 290 -22.22 5.90 3.76
N ASP A 291 -20.90 6.01 3.77
CA ASP A 291 -20.13 6.21 2.54
C ASP A 291 -20.25 5.01 1.59
N TRP A 292 -20.42 3.80 2.13
CA TRP A 292 -20.64 2.60 1.32
C TRP A 292 -21.92 2.67 0.48
N VAL A 293 -22.99 3.27 1.00
CA VAL A 293 -24.23 3.46 0.23
C VAL A 293 -23.97 4.40 -0.96
N VAL A 294 -23.23 5.50 -0.73
CA VAL A 294 -22.87 6.45 -1.78
C VAL A 294 -21.97 5.78 -2.83
N MET A 295 -20.94 5.04 -2.37
CA MET A 295 -20.00 4.34 -3.25
C MET A 295 -20.69 3.28 -4.10
N LEU A 296 -21.56 2.47 -3.51
CA LEU A 296 -22.36 1.47 -4.24
C LEU A 296 -23.28 2.11 -5.27
N GLY A 297 -23.99 3.19 -4.89
CA GLY A 297 -24.86 3.92 -5.83
C GLY A 297 -24.07 4.48 -7.02
N ARG A 298 -22.90 5.08 -6.79
CA ARG A 298 -22.02 5.60 -7.85
C ARG A 298 -21.41 4.47 -8.70
N ALA A 299 -21.03 3.34 -8.09
CA ALA A 299 -20.47 2.19 -8.80
C ALA A 299 -21.47 1.52 -9.76
N LEU A 300 -22.77 1.61 -9.49
CA LEU A 300 -23.82 1.07 -10.36
C LEU A 300 -23.96 1.86 -11.69
N VAL A 301 -23.69 3.16 -11.65
CA VAL A 301 -23.85 4.06 -12.83
C VAL A 301 -22.51 4.38 -13.52
N MET A 302 -21.44 3.81 -13.04
CA MET A 302 -20.07 3.99 -13.55
C MET A 302 -19.76 3.12 -14.78
#